data_95391e7d8b6357ac0bc3949bb6cd4739
#
_entry.id   95391e7d8b6357ac0bc3949bb6cd4739
#
_cell.length_a   1.000
_cell.length_b   1.000
_cell.length_c   1.000
_cell.angle_alpha   90.00
_cell.angle_beta   90.00
_cell.angle_gamma   90.00
#
_symmetry.space_group_name_H-M   'P 1'
#
loop_
_entity.id
_entity.type
_entity.pdbx_description
1 polymer ?
#
loop_
_entity_poly.entity_id
_entity_poly.type
_entity_poly.pdbx_seq_one_letter_code
_entity_poly.pdbx_strand_id
1 'polypeptide(L)'
;MKKNLLMWDETLFRDPEVFEIDYVPEQFNHREAQIQELAFQIRPGLRGGRPLNTICRGIPGTGKTTSVKKVFSEIEDATRKLVPVYINCQIDNTRFAIFSQIYRRVTGRSPPSSGTSFKRVFEALARFLQKEDLVLLVALDDANYLLYKNEINQVLYTLLRSHEAYPHVRIGVIAIVSDMSVTLQNEVDVRVASVFRPTEIYFPPYSAAEVHDILKERVIQGFYPNVLSQEMLDLVVEQTLKSGDLRVGIDLLKRAALNAERDARRSIEEGDICKAYEVSRYLHLAFSLRALKAEERKVLAGIAEMSGREEADMRTGDVYRFVKERTGVSYTKFYEMIQKFDTMRLLNLHYYRQGRGRTRLISLRYDPERVLEHLGKVQSI
;
A
#
# COMPACT_ATOMS: atom_id res chain seq x y z
N MET A 1 8.74 47.19 -1.46
CA MET A 1 7.93 46.11 -2.06
C MET A 1 7.81 44.98 -1.07
N LYS A 2 6.60 44.66 -0.60
CA LYS A 2 6.38 43.44 0.20
C LYS A 2 6.59 42.24 -0.73
N LYS A 3 7.67 41.48 -0.57
CA LYS A 3 7.83 40.18 -1.22
C LYS A 3 6.65 39.32 -0.80
N ASN A 4 5.83 38.92 -1.76
CA ASN A 4 4.73 38.02 -1.55
C ASN A 4 5.37 36.64 -1.31
N LEU A 5 5.55 36.24 -0.04
CA LEU A 5 6.27 35.03 0.37
C LEU A 5 5.67 33.72 -0.16
N LEU A 6 4.47 33.78 -0.71
CA LEU A 6 3.72 32.61 -1.19
C LEU A 6 3.54 32.57 -2.71
N MET A 7 4.00 33.59 -3.44
CA MET A 7 3.92 33.64 -4.92
C MET A 7 5.34 33.56 -5.52
N TRP A 8 5.56 32.48 -6.26
CA TRP A 8 6.74 32.25 -7.06
C TRP A 8 6.34 32.47 -8.53
N ASP A 9 7.01 33.37 -9.22
CA ASP A 9 6.66 33.69 -10.60
C ASP A 9 7.13 32.63 -11.62
N GLU A 10 8.06 31.75 -11.24
CA GLU A 10 8.60 30.69 -12.08
C GLU A 10 8.54 29.35 -11.33
N THR A 11 8.05 28.28 -11.99
CA THR A 11 8.03 26.92 -11.47
C THR A 11 8.66 25.94 -12.47
N LEU A 12 9.28 24.89 -11.97
CA LEU A 12 9.81 23.78 -12.78
C LEU A 12 8.72 22.78 -13.17
N PHE A 13 7.58 22.85 -12.48
CA PHE A 13 6.47 21.94 -12.72
C PHE A 13 5.55 22.46 -13.82
N ARG A 14 5.32 21.62 -14.84
CA ARG A 14 4.25 21.79 -15.81
C ARG A 14 2.92 21.29 -15.22
N ASP A 15 2.97 20.15 -14.53
CA ASP A 15 1.84 19.56 -13.80
C ASP A 15 2.37 18.91 -12.50
N PRO A 16 2.24 19.58 -11.35
CA PRO A 16 2.72 19.05 -10.07
C PRO A 16 1.92 17.86 -9.56
N GLU A 17 0.65 17.66 -10.00
CA GLU A 17 -0.21 16.57 -9.56
C GLU A 17 0.34 15.20 -9.98
N VAL A 18 1.08 15.17 -11.09
CA VAL A 18 1.74 13.97 -11.60
C VAL A 18 2.68 13.33 -10.57
N PHE A 19 3.23 14.11 -9.64
CA PHE A 19 4.13 13.64 -8.58
C PHE A 19 3.43 13.37 -7.25
N GLU A 20 2.09 13.42 -7.20
CA GLU A 20 1.36 13.01 -6.01
C GLU A 20 1.27 11.48 -5.90
N ILE A 21 1.27 10.98 -4.64
CA ILE A 21 1.27 9.54 -4.38
C ILE A 21 -0.05 8.88 -4.82
N ASP A 22 -1.13 9.63 -4.81
CA ASP A 22 -2.49 9.17 -5.17
C ASP A 22 -2.86 9.43 -6.63
N TYR A 23 -1.98 10.04 -7.40
CA TYR A 23 -2.17 10.25 -8.84
C TYR A 23 -2.30 8.93 -9.59
N VAL A 24 -3.35 8.82 -10.38
CA VAL A 24 -3.61 7.67 -11.26
C VAL A 24 -3.33 8.09 -12.70
N PRO A 25 -2.29 7.55 -13.35
CA PRO A 25 -1.94 7.93 -14.72
C PRO A 25 -3.01 7.46 -15.72
N GLU A 26 -3.22 8.24 -16.78
CA GLU A 26 -4.11 7.86 -17.88
C GLU A 26 -3.58 6.61 -18.61
N GLN A 27 -2.30 6.62 -18.96
CA GLN A 27 -1.59 5.44 -19.46
C GLN A 27 -0.89 4.76 -18.29
N PHE A 28 -1.28 3.53 -18.00
CA PHE A 28 -0.76 2.76 -16.88
C PHE A 28 0.01 1.54 -17.41
N ASN A 29 1.28 1.77 -17.73
CA ASN A 29 2.17 0.78 -18.32
C ASN A 29 2.70 -0.22 -17.29
N HIS A 30 3.14 -1.38 -17.76
CA HIS A 30 3.76 -2.47 -16.99
C HIS A 30 2.85 -3.20 -16.01
N ARG A 31 1.52 -3.00 -16.11
CA ARG A 31 0.49 -3.72 -15.35
C ARG A 31 -0.72 -4.12 -16.21
N GLU A 32 -0.55 -4.11 -17.51
CA GLU A 32 -1.61 -4.44 -18.48
C GLU A 32 -2.21 -5.82 -18.20
N ALA A 33 -1.37 -6.83 -17.95
CA ALA A 33 -1.82 -8.19 -17.65
C ALA A 33 -2.67 -8.25 -16.36
N GLN A 34 -2.25 -7.55 -15.30
CA GLN A 34 -2.98 -7.48 -14.03
C GLN A 34 -4.31 -6.72 -14.19
N ILE A 35 -4.32 -5.63 -14.95
CA ILE A 35 -5.51 -4.84 -15.24
C ILE A 35 -6.50 -5.65 -16.10
N GLN A 36 -6.02 -6.37 -17.11
CA GLN A 36 -6.86 -7.24 -17.95
C GLN A 36 -7.49 -8.35 -17.12
N GLU A 37 -6.72 -8.98 -16.22
CA GLU A 37 -7.25 -10.01 -15.31
C GLU A 37 -8.28 -9.42 -14.33
N LEU A 38 -8.03 -8.25 -13.73
CA LEU A 38 -9.01 -7.54 -12.92
C LEU A 38 -10.30 -7.26 -13.70
N ALA A 39 -10.19 -6.73 -14.92
CA ALA A 39 -11.32 -6.44 -15.79
C ALA A 39 -12.11 -7.72 -16.13
N PHE A 40 -11.42 -8.85 -16.34
CA PHE A 40 -12.06 -10.14 -16.55
C PHE A 40 -12.90 -10.58 -15.37
N GLN A 41 -12.35 -10.48 -14.13
CA GLN A 41 -13.06 -10.84 -12.91
C GLN A 41 -14.28 -9.94 -12.64
N ILE A 42 -14.23 -8.68 -13.09
CA ILE A 42 -15.31 -7.70 -12.90
C ILE A 42 -16.39 -7.80 -13.97
N ARG A 43 -16.07 -8.30 -15.16
CA ARG A 43 -16.98 -8.35 -16.32
C ARG A 43 -18.38 -8.88 -16.06
N PRO A 44 -18.62 -9.91 -15.22
CA PRO A 44 -19.97 -10.33 -14.86
C PRO A 44 -20.81 -9.20 -14.25
N GLY A 45 -20.18 -8.33 -13.43
CA GLY A 45 -20.83 -7.18 -12.80
C GLY A 45 -21.32 -6.13 -13.78
N LEU A 46 -20.57 -5.88 -14.85
CA LEU A 46 -20.99 -4.96 -15.92
C LEU A 46 -22.26 -5.43 -16.65
N ARG A 47 -22.51 -6.75 -16.64
CA ARG A 47 -23.72 -7.37 -17.23
C ARG A 47 -24.84 -7.58 -16.21
N GLY A 48 -24.74 -6.99 -15.03
CA GLY A 48 -25.72 -7.14 -13.94
C GLY A 48 -25.60 -8.45 -13.15
N GLY A 49 -24.55 -9.26 -13.37
CA GLY A 49 -24.22 -10.41 -12.54
C GLY A 49 -23.42 -10.03 -11.29
N ARG A 50 -22.98 -11.03 -10.52
CA ARG A 50 -22.05 -10.82 -9.42
C ARG A 50 -20.61 -10.78 -9.93
N PRO A 51 -19.80 -9.73 -9.66
CA PRO A 51 -18.37 -9.76 -9.92
C PRO A 51 -17.70 -10.92 -9.17
N LEU A 52 -16.65 -11.49 -9.74
CA LEU A 52 -15.87 -12.51 -9.05
C LEU A 52 -14.97 -11.88 -7.99
N ASN A 53 -14.81 -12.57 -6.87
CA ASN A 53 -13.94 -12.07 -5.82
C ASN A 53 -12.48 -12.22 -6.22
N THR A 54 -11.66 -11.25 -5.83
CA THR A 54 -10.26 -11.18 -6.26
C THR A 54 -9.37 -10.79 -5.08
N ILE A 55 -8.15 -11.34 -5.03
CA ILE A 55 -7.08 -10.87 -4.15
C ILE A 55 -5.97 -10.29 -5.02
N CYS A 56 -5.65 -9.01 -4.84
CA CYS A 56 -4.46 -8.38 -5.40
C CYS A 56 -3.32 -8.48 -4.38
N ARG A 57 -2.30 -9.28 -4.67
CA ARG A 57 -1.20 -9.56 -3.75
C ARG A 57 0.14 -9.09 -4.30
N GLY A 58 0.98 -8.50 -3.45
CA GLY A 58 2.33 -8.04 -3.80
C GLY A 58 2.89 -7.12 -2.72
N ILE A 59 4.20 -6.89 -2.72
CA ILE A 59 4.83 -5.96 -1.77
C ILE A 59 4.33 -4.52 -1.97
N PRO A 60 4.51 -3.61 -1.01
CA PRO A 60 4.21 -2.19 -1.18
C PRO A 60 4.89 -1.58 -2.43
N GLY A 61 4.26 -0.59 -3.06
CA GLY A 61 4.83 0.14 -4.21
C GLY A 61 4.76 -0.58 -5.56
N THR A 62 4.05 -1.74 -5.67
CA THR A 62 3.95 -2.53 -6.91
C THR A 62 2.75 -2.18 -7.80
N GLY A 63 2.01 -1.11 -7.50
CA GLY A 63 0.91 -0.61 -8.34
C GLY A 63 -0.47 -1.26 -8.11
N LYS A 64 -0.66 -2.09 -7.07
CA LYS A 64 -1.95 -2.75 -6.76
C LYS A 64 -3.12 -1.77 -6.63
N THR A 65 -2.98 -0.81 -5.72
CA THR A 65 -4.00 0.21 -5.44
C THR A 65 -4.28 1.06 -6.68
N THR A 66 -3.24 1.48 -7.38
CA THR A 66 -3.35 2.29 -8.60
C THR A 66 -4.09 1.53 -9.71
N SER A 67 -3.79 0.23 -9.92
CA SER A 67 -4.49 -0.62 -10.89
C SER A 67 -5.98 -0.75 -10.56
N VAL A 68 -6.33 -0.95 -9.29
CA VAL A 68 -7.74 -1.04 -8.87
C VAL A 68 -8.45 0.29 -9.06
N LYS A 69 -7.83 1.42 -8.69
CA LYS A 69 -8.39 2.76 -8.89
C LYS A 69 -8.58 3.07 -10.38
N LYS A 70 -7.62 2.69 -11.24
CA LYS A 70 -7.73 2.83 -12.70
C LYS A 70 -8.94 2.09 -13.25
N VAL A 71 -9.10 0.82 -12.89
CA VAL A 71 -10.26 0.02 -13.30
C VAL A 71 -11.57 0.61 -12.75
N PHE A 72 -11.57 1.15 -11.53
CA PHE A 72 -12.75 1.79 -10.93
C PHE A 72 -13.16 3.04 -11.69
N SER A 73 -12.20 3.89 -12.11
CA SER A 73 -12.48 5.04 -12.96
C SER A 73 -13.11 4.62 -14.28
N GLU A 74 -12.59 3.58 -14.93
CA GLU A 74 -13.16 3.08 -16.19
C GLU A 74 -14.58 2.50 -16.00
N ILE A 75 -14.89 1.89 -14.86
CA ILE A 75 -16.24 1.42 -14.54
C ILE A 75 -17.19 2.61 -14.39
N GLU A 76 -16.78 3.66 -13.67
CA GLU A 76 -17.59 4.86 -13.43
C GLU A 76 -17.94 5.58 -14.76
N ASP A 77 -17.01 5.59 -15.71
CA ASP A 77 -17.21 6.15 -17.05
C ASP A 77 -18.13 5.26 -17.91
N ALA A 78 -18.03 3.93 -17.77
CA ALA A 78 -18.74 2.97 -18.60
C ALA A 78 -20.19 2.71 -18.18
N THR A 79 -20.50 2.73 -16.88
CA THR A 79 -21.83 2.34 -16.37
C THR A 79 -22.14 2.92 -15.00
N ARG A 80 -23.45 3.13 -14.75
CA ARG A 80 -23.96 3.46 -13.42
C ARG A 80 -24.55 2.28 -12.67
N LYS A 81 -24.64 1.10 -13.31
CA LYS A 81 -25.23 -0.09 -12.70
C LYS A 81 -24.25 -0.86 -11.80
N LEU A 82 -22.97 -0.81 -12.09
CA LEU A 82 -21.92 -1.35 -11.22
C LEU A 82 -21.27 -0.21 -10.46
N VAL A 83 -21.43 -0.20 -9.14
CA VAL A 83 -20.93 0.86 -8.27
C VAL A 83 -19.63 0.40 -7.61
N PRO A 84 -18.48 0.96 -8.01
CA PRO A 84 -17.20 0.68 -7.37
C PRO A 84 -17.06 1.50 -6.10
N VAL A 85 -16.60 0.86 -5.01
CA VAL A 85 -16.33 1.51 -3.72
C VAL A 85 -14.96 1.11 -3.22
N TYR A 86 -14.08 2.08 -3.07
CA TYR A 86 -12.75 1.91 -2.51
C TYR A 86 -12.74 2.24 -1.03
N ILE A 87 -12.18 1.34 -0.22
CA ILE A 87 -12.04 1.48 1.24
C ILE A 87 -10.58 1.28 1.63
N ASN A 88 -9.99 2.25 2.31
CA ASN A 88 -8.69 2.11 2.94
C ASN A 88 -8.86 1.50 4.35
N CYS A 89 -8.50 0.24 4.52
CA CYS A 89 -8.69 -0.51 5.77
C CYS A 89 -7.72 -0.09 6.89
N GLN A 90 -6.72 0.73 6.61
CA GLN A 90 -5.91 1.35 7.67
C GLN A 90 -6.69 2.46 8.38
N ILE A 91 -7.53 3.19 7.63
CA ILE A 91 -8.35 4.31 8.13
C ILE A 91 -9.69 3.77 8.63
N ASP A 92 -10.43 3.09 7.75
CA ASP A 92 -11.73 2.51 8.05
C ASP A 92 -11.56 1.03 8.44
N ASN A 93 -11.18 0.77 9.69
CA ASN A 93 -10.77 -0.56 10.17
C ASN A 93 -11.82 -1.30 10.99
N THR A 94 -13.05 -0.78 11.07
CA THR A 94 -14.18 -1.43 11.73
C THR A 94 -15.32 -1.69 10.75
N ARG A 95 -16.09 -2.75 10.99
CA ARG A 95 -17.24 -3.08 10.15
C ARG A 95 -18.18 -1.87 9.99
N PHE A 96 -18.47 -1.13 11.06
CA PHE A 96 -19.36 0.03 10.99
C PHE A 96 -18.77 1.15 10.10
N ALA A 97 -17.48 1.47 10.22
CA ALA A 97 -16.83 2.50 9.41
C ALA A 97 -16.88 2.12 7.93
N ILE A 98 -16.48 0.88 7.59
CA ILE A 98 -16.49 0.35 6.21
C ILE A 98 -17.89 0.48 5.59
N PHE A 99 -18.94 -0.03 6.27
CA PHE A 99 -20.28 0.00 5.73
C PHE A 99 -20.89 1.42 5.70
N SER A 100 -20.44 2.31 6.56
CA SER A 100 -20.80 3.72 6.51
C SER A 100 -20.22 4.42 5.28
N GLN A 101 -18.97 4.12 4.92
CA GLN A 101 -18.37 4.61 3.69
C GLN A 101 -19.04 4.04 2.45
N ILE A 102 -19.32 2.72 2.44
CA ILE A 102 -20.07 2.08 1.34
C ILE A 102 -21.44 2.75 1.19
N TYR A 103 -22.18 2.93 2.28
CA TYR A 103 -23.47 3.57 2.26
C TYR A 103 -23.39 4.99 1.69
N ARG A 104 -22.43 5.80 2.14
CA ARG A 104 -22.20 7.16 1.64
C ARG A 104 -21.94 7.17 0.14
N ARG A 105 -21.04 6.30 -0.34
CA ARG A 105 -20.67 6.23 -1.75
C ARG A 105 -21.84 5.81 -2.64
N VAL A 106 -22.63 4.81 -2.19
CA VAL A 106 -23.75 4.25 -2.96
C VAL A 106 -24.96 5.19 -2.96
N THR A 107 -25.30 5.83 -1.82
CA THR A 107 -26.52 6.61 -1.69
C THR A 107 -26.33 8.11 -1.81
N GLY A 108 -25.08 8.60 -1.81
CA GLY A 108 -24.75 10.02 -1.72
C GLY A 108 -25.07 10.67 -0.35
N ARG A 109 -25.47 9.88 0.66
CA ARG A 109 -25.88 10.36 1.97
C ARG A 109 -25.05 9.73 3.08
N SER A 110 -24.74 10.50 4.12
CA SER A 110 -24.13 9.93 5.33
C SER A 110 -25.17 9.21 6.18
N PRO A 111 -24.82 8.07 6.82
CA PRO A 111 -25.69 7.50 7.85
C PRO A 111 -25.86 8.49 8.98
N PRO A 112 -26.98 8.45 9.75
CA PRO A 112 -27.16 9.30 10.91
C PRO A 112 -25.99 9.17 11.89
N SER A 113 -25.50 10.30 12.40
CA SER A 113 -24.24 10.40 13.16
C SER A 113 -24.31 9.80 14.58
N SER A 114 -25.51 9.58 15.13
CA SER A 114 -25.66 9.01 16.48
C SER A 114 -26.84 8.05 16.56
N GLY A 115 -26.73 7.02 17.40
CA GLY A 115 -27.79 6.06 17.69
C GLY A 115 -28.16 5.09 16.55
N THR A 116 -27.44 5.09 15.44
CA THR A 116 -27.70 4.18 14.33
C THR A 116 -26.90 2.90 14.49
N SER A 117 -27.58 1.77 14.63
CA SER A 117 -26.93 0.47 14.69
C SER A 117 -26.39 0.05 13.33
N PHE A 118 -25.33 -0.76 13.31
CA PHE A 118 -24.81 -1.39 12.10
C PHE A 118 -25.92 -2.04 11.26
N LYS A 119 -26.83 -2.76 11.90
CA LYS A 119 -27.94 -3.44 11.24
C LYS A 119 -28.77 -2.47 10.39
N ARG A 120 -29.12 -1.29 10.93
CA ARG A 120 -29.91 -0.28 10.18
C ARG A 120 -29.16 0.28 8.97
N VAL A 121 -27.85 0.52 9.09
CA VAL A 121 -27.04 1.00 7.96
C VAL A 121 -27.00 -0.05 6.85
N PHE A 122 -26.76 -1.31 7.23
CA PHE A 122 -26.71 -2.41 6.27
C PHE A 122 -28.06 -2.68 5.60
N GLU A 123 -29.16 -2.69 6.36
CA GLU A 123 -30.52 -2.85 5.81
C GLU A 123 -30.86 -1.74 4.80
N ALA A 124 -30.56 -0.48 5.15
CA ALA A 124 -30.80 0.65 4.26
C ALA A 124 -29.97 0.55 2.97
N LEU A 125 -28.70 0.16 3.07
CA LEU A 125 -27.83 -0.10 1.92
C LEU A 125 -28.39 -1.21 1.04
N ALA A 126 -28.73 -2.36 1.63
CA ALA A 126 -29.24 -3.52 0.89
C ALA A 126 -30.55 -3.21 0.14
N ARG A 127 -31.49 -2.53 0.80
CA ARG A 127 -32.75 -2.09 0.17
C ARG A 127 -32.50 -1.09 -0.96
N PHE A 128 -31.54 -0.19 -0.80
CA PHE A 128 -31.18 0.76 -1.85
C PHE A 128 -30.62 0.03 -3.07
N LEU A 129 -29.68 -0.91 -2.86
CA LEU A 129 -29.11 -1.72 -3.95
C LEU A 129 -30.18 -2.53 -4.69
N GLN A 130 -31.14 -3.11 -3.95
CA GLN A 130 -32.29 -3.84 -4.54
C GLN A 130 -33.19 -2.91 -5.37
N LYS A 131 -33.57 -1.78 -4.80
CA LYS A 131 -34.51 -0.82 -5.42
C LYS A 131 -33.96 -0.26 -6.73
N GLU A 132 -32.69 0.10 -6.75
CA GLU A 132 -32.03 0.70 -7.91
C GLU A 132 -31.41 -0.36 -8.86
N ASP A 133 -31.56 -1.65 -8.56
CA ASP A 133 -30.97 -2.79 -9.29
C ASP A 133 -29.46 -2.64 -9.53
N LEU A 134 -28.74 -2.22 -8.47
CA LEU A 134 -27.30 -1.96 -8.52
C LEU A 134 -26.49 -3.20 -8.16
N VAL A 135 -25.32 -3.31 -8.77
CA VAL A 135 -24.26 -4.25 -8.39
C VAL A 135 -23.18 -3.49 -7.65
N LEU A 136 -22.73 -4.00 -6.53
CA LEU A 136 -21.69 -3.38 -5.71
C LEU A 136 -20.36 -4.11 -5.91
N LEU A 137 -19.29 -3.35 -6.13
CA LEU A 137 -17.91 -3.86 -6.13
C LEU A 137 -17.10 -3.12 -5.07
N VAL A 138 -16.66 -3.84 -4.03
CA VAL A 138 -15.92 -3.25 -2.91
C VAL A 138 -14.45 -3.63 -3.00
N ALA A 139 -13.56 -2.65 -3.08
CA ALA A 139 -12.14 -2.85 -2.88
C ALA A 139 -11.76 -2.54 -1.42
N LEU A 140 -11.22 -3.54 -0.75
CA LEU A 140 -10.68 -3.44 0.61
C LEU A 140 -9.15 -3.32 0.48
N ASP A 141 -8.64 -2.10 0.50
CA ASP A 141 -7.20 -1.85 0.39
C ASP A 141 -6.53 -2.04 1.75
N ASP A 142 -5.34 -2.65 1.72
CA ASP A 142 -4.64 -3.11 2.92
C ASP A 142 -5.52 -3.99 3.83
N ALA A 143 -6.23 -4.96 3.24
CA ALA A 143 -7.17 -5.86 3.92
C ALA A 143 -6.53 -6.65 5.07
N ASN A 144 -5.19 -6.80 5.09
CA ASN A 144 -4.45 -7.38 6.22
C ASN A 144 -4.67 -6.61 7.54
N TYR A 145 -5.01 -5.30 7.52
CA TYR A 145 -5.35 -4.58 8.74
C TYR A 145 -6.65 -5.07 9.39
N LEU A 146 -7.61 -5.52 8.59
CA LEU A 146 -8.84 -6.12 9.12
C LEU A 146 -8.58 -7.46 9.81
N LEU A 147 -7.55 -8.22 9.36
CA LEU A 147 -7.09 -9.41 10.08
C LEU A 147 -6.52 -9.04 11.45
N TYR A 148 -5.67 -8.01 11.50
CA TYR A 148 -5.04 -7.58 12.76
C TYR A 148 -6.04 -7.05 13.78
N LYS A 149 -7.20 -6.57 13.33
CA LYS A 149 -8.33 -6.10 14.15
C LYS A 149 -9.40 -7.16 14.38
N ASN A 150 -9.25 -8.39 13.85
CA ASN A 150 -10.24 -9.47 13.87
C ASN A 150 -11.59 -9.09 13.23
N GLU A 151 -11.60 -8.13 12.31
CA GLU A 151 -12.81 -7.65 11.63
C GLU A 151 -13.06 -8.31 10.28
N ILE A 152 -12.04 -8.92 9.66
CA ILE A 152 -12.09 -9.43 8.29
C ILE A 152 -13.23 -10.42 8.06
N ASN A 153 -13.43 -11.37 9.00
CA ASN A 153 -14.47 -12.37 8.87
C ASN A 153 -15.87 -11.76 8.91
N GLN A 154 -16.10 -10.79 9.80
CA GLN A 154 -17.39 -10.11 9.90
C GLN A 154 -17.70 -9.24 8.69
N VAL A 155 -16.68 -8.56 8.15
CA VAL A 155 -16.81 -7.71 6.95
C VAL A 155 -17.10 -8.57 5.74
N LEU A 156 -16.27 -9.58 5.45
CA LEU A 156 -16.46 -10.47 4.30
C LEU A 156 -17.74 -11.29 4.40
N TYR A 157 -18.07 -11.83 5.57
CA TYR A 157 -19.33 -12.56 5.78
C TYR A 157 -20.52 -11.70 5.43
N THR A 158 -20.55 -10.45 5.92
CA THR A 158 -21.68 -9.53 5.69
C THR A 158 -21.79 -9.15 4.21
N LEU A 159 -20.66 -8.86 3.53
CA LEU A 159 -20.67 -8.51 2.10
C LEU A 159 -21.11 -9.71 1.24
N LEU A 160 -20.50 -10.87 1.44
CA LEU A 160 -20.63 -12.01 0.53
C LEU A 160 -21.92 -12.81 0.71
N ARG A 161 -22.49 -12.80 1.92
CA ARG A 161 -23.78 -13.49 2.23
C ARG A 161 -24.97 -12.55 2.32
N SER A 162 -24.81 -11.29 1.92
CA SER A 162 -25.91 -10.32 1.86
C SER A 162 -27.13 -10.81 1.10
N HIS A 163 -26.92 -11.60 0.04
CA HIS A 163 -27.98 -12.17 -0.79
C HIS A 163 -28.88 -13.18 -0.06
N GLU A 164 -28.43 -13.78 1.05
CA GLU A 164 -29.24 -14.71 1.85
C GLU A 164 -30.39 -13.96 2.57
N ALA A 165 -30.11 -12.74 3.06
CA ALA A 165 -31.10 -11.91 3.74
C ALA A 165 -31.81 -10.93 2.79
N TYR A 166 -31.14 -10.55 1.69
CA TYR A 166 -31.65 -9.58 0.72
C TYR A 166 -31.49 -10.15 -0.69
N PRO A 167 -32.48 -10.91 -1.20
CA PRO A 167 -32.46 -11.49 -2.52
C PRO A 167 -32.13 -10.44 -3.61
N HIS A 168 -31.39 -10.83 -4.64
CA HIS A 168 -30.93 -9.96 -5.73
C HIS A 168 -29.84 -8.94 -5.37
N VAL A 169 -29.40 -8.83 -4.12
CA VAL A 169 -28.19 -8.06 -3.79
C VAL A 169 -26.96 -8.79 -4.32
N ARG A 170 -26.17 -8.10 -5.15
CA ARG A 170 -25.00 -8.64 -5.84
C ARG A 170 -23.77 -7.84 -5.44
N ILE A 171 -22.85 -8.47 -4.72
CA ILE A 171 -21.63 -7.83 -4.24
C ILE A 171 -20.43 -8.68 -4.62
N GLY A 172 -19.42 -8.04 -5.25
CA GLY A 172 -18.09 -8.58 -5.45
C GLY A 172 -17.07 -7.87 -4.56
N VAL A 173 -16.00 -8.55 -4.19
CA VAL A 173 -14.94 -8.02 -3.32
C VAL A 173 -13.57 -8.17 -3.98
N ILE A 174 -12.81 -7.08 -3.98
CA ILE A 174 -11.38 -7.07 -4.29
C ILE A 174 -10.65 -6.81 -2.98
N ALA A 175 -9.85 -7.77 -2.51
CA ALA A 175 -8.99 -7.59 -1.34
C ALA A 175 -7.57 -7.28 -1.80
N ILE A 176 -7.00 -6.14 -1.41
CA ILE A 176 -5.61 -5.79 -1.69
C ILE A 176 -4.78 -6.14 -0.46
N VAL A 177 -3.76 -6.97 -0.63
CA VAL A 177 -2.90 -7.47 0.44
C VAL A 177 -1.45 -7.11 0.14
N SER A 178 -0.85 -6.35 1.03
CA SER A 178 0.55 -5.92 0.92
C SER A 178 1.50 -6.74 1.80
N ASP A 179 0.96 -7.56 2.70
CA ASP A 179 1.71 -8.47 3.55
C ASP A 179 1.87 -9.84 2.89
N MET A 180 3.08 -10.15 2.42
CA MET A 180 3.38 -11.41 1.73
C MET A 180 3.35 -12.63 2.67
N SER A 181 3.43 -12.45 3.98
CA SER A 181 3.32 -13.54 4.96
C SER A 181 1.88 -13.97 5.19
N VAL A 182 0.90 -13.15 4.78
CA VAL A 182 -0.53 -13.41 4.95
C VAL A 182 -1.08 -14.09 3.70
N THR A 183 -1.63 -15.27 3.86
CA THR A 183 -2.48 -15.91 2.85
C THR A 183 -3.93 -15.74 3.29
N LEU A 184 -4.57 -14.67 2.81
CA LEU A 184 -5.91 -14.26 3.27
C LEU A 184 -6.93 -15.40 3.24
N GLN A 185 -6.85 -16.29 2.27
CA GLN A 185 -7.74 -17.47 2.15
C GLN A 185 -7.61 -18.44 3.34
N ASN A 186 -6.43 -18.55 3.94
CA ASN A 186 -6.16 -19.43 5.08
C ASN A 186 -6.50 -18.79 6.43
N GLU A 187 -6.57 -17.45 6.45
CA GLU A 187 -6.83 -16.67 7.67
C GLU A 187 -8.32 -16.41 7.92
N VAL A 188 -9.17 -16.65 6.93
CA VAL A 188 -10.62 -16.46 7.06
C VAL A 188 -11.32 -17.71 7.55
N ASP A 189 -12.43 -17.53 8.28
CA ASP A 189 -13.28 -18.64 8.74
C ASP A 189 -13.80 -19.51 7.59
N VAL A 190 -14.02 -20.80 7.84
CA VAL A 190 -14.57 -21.74 6.86
C VAL A 190 -15.88 -21.22 6.23
N ARG A 191 -16.72 -20.54 7.02
CA ARG A 191 -17.99 -19.95 6.56
C ARG A 191 -17.78 -18.84 5.54
N VAL A 192 -16.70 -18.07 5.66
CA VAL A 192 -16.28 -17.03 4.71
C VAL A 192 -15.59 -17.68 3.53
N ALA A 193 -14.64 -18.57 3.76
CA ALA A 193 -13.87 -19.26 2.72
C ALA A 193 -14.78 -19.99 1.71
N SER A 194 -15.91 -20.57 2.18
CA SER A 194 -16.86 -21.28 1.32
C SER A 194 -17.49 -20.40 0.23
N VAL A 195 -17.62 -19.08 0.45
CA VAL A 195 -18.25 -18.12 -0.47
C VAL A 195 -17.26 -17.13 -1.07
N PHE A 196 -16.16 -16.86 -0.41
CA PHE A 196 -15.15 -15.90 -0.88
C PHE A 196 -14.46 -16.39 -2.15
N ARG A 197 -13.88 -17.59 -2.17
CA ARG A 197 -13.25 -18.25 -3.34
C ARG A 197 -12.60 -17.26 -4.33
N PRO A 198 -11.64 -16.46 -3.91
CA PRO A 198 -11.09 -15.42 -4.77
C PRO A 198 -10.10 -15.97 -5.79
N THR A 199 -10.00 -15.31 -6.93
CA THR A 199 -8.84 -15.42 -7.84
C THR A 199 -7.72 -14.54 -7.30
N GLU A 200 -6.49 -15.08 -7.20
CA GLU A 200 -5.33 -14.30 -6.78
C GLU A 200 -4.59 -13.73 -8.00
N ILE A 201 -4.39 -12.40 -8.00
CA ILE A 201 -3.61 -11.67 -9.00
C ILE A 201 -2.33 -11.18 -8.32
N TYR A 202 -1.19 -11.67 -8.78
CA TYR A 202 0.11 -11.30 -8.24
C TYR A 202 0.67 -10.07 -8.95
N PHE A 203 1.16 -9.12 -8.14
CA PHE A 203 1.82 -7.90 -8.58
C PHE A 203 3.32 -7.99 -8.24
N PRO A 204 4.17 -8.39 -9.18
CA PRO A 204 5.60 -8.50 -8.94
C PRO A 204 6.23 -7.12 -8.71
N PRO A 205 7.40 -7.04 -8.04
CA PRO A 205 8.21 -5.84 -8.02
C PRO A 205 8.52 -5.37 -9.44
N TYR A 206 8.60 -4.05 -9.64
CA TYR A 206 9.04 -3.50 -10.92
C TYR A 206 10.52 -3.79 -11.17
N SER A 207 10.86 -4.15 -12.39
CA SER A 207 12.24 -4.25 -12.87
C SER A 207 12.88 -2.87 -13.02
N ALA A 208 14.20 -2.82 -13.18
CA ALA A 208 14.93 -1.57 -13.38
C ALA A 208 14.43 -0.80 -14.63
N ALA A 209 14.16 -1.50 -15.72
CA ALA A 209 13.63 -0.91 -16.94
C ALA A 209 12.24 -0.32 -16.74
N GLU A 210 11.34 -1.06 -16.06
CA GLU A 210 9.98 -0.58 -15.75
C GLU A 210 10.00 0.63 -14.83
N VAL A 211 10.87 0.65 -13.79
CA VAL A 211 11.05 1.83 -12.91
C VAL A 211 11.52 3.03 -13.72
N HIS A 212 12.52 2.84 -14.61
CA HIS A 212 13.03 3.90 -15.47
C HIS A 212 11.91 4.47 -16.37
N ASP A 213 11.15 3.61 -17.04
CA ASP A 213 10.09 4.04 -17.93
C ASP A 213 8.98 4.80 -17.20
N ILE A 214 8.54 4.32 -16.05
CA ILE A 214 7.52 4.98 -15.23
C ILE A 214 8.00 6.36 -14.77
N LEU A 215 9.23 6.46 -14.25
CA LEU A 215 9.75 7.74 -13.78
C LEU A 215 9.98 8.72 -14.93
N LYS A 216 10.44 8.24 -16.09
CA LYS A 216 10.59 9.04 -17.31
C LYS A 216 9.25 9.60 -17.79
N GLU A 217 8.18 8.80 -17.77
CA GLU A 217 6.83 9.30 -18.10
C GLU A 217 6.39 10.40 -17.14
N ARG A 218 6.63 10.23 -15.82
CA ARG A 218 6.35 11.26 -14.81
C ARG A 218 7.11 12.55 -15.10
N VAL A 219 8.38 12.46 -15.46
CA VAL A 219 9.21 13.62 -15.83
C VAL A 219 8.65 14.34 -17.05
N ILE A 220 8.30 13.60 -18.11
CA ILE A 220 7.73 14.17 -19.35
C ILE A 220 6.39 14.87 -19.10
N GLN A 221 5.55 14.31 -18.23
CA GLN A 221 4.24 14.87 -17.92
C GLN A 221 4.33 16.02 -16.94
N GLY A 222 5.16 15.89 -15.90
CA GLY A 222 5.18 16.76 -14.73
C GLY A 222 6.13 17.94 -14.79
N PHE A 223 7.21 17.86 -15.57
CA PHE A 223 8.19 18.96 -15.67
C PHE A 223 8.16 19.67 -17.02
N TYR A 224 8.64 20.91 -17.03
CA TYR A 224 8.99 21.60 -18.27
C TYR A 224 10.23 20.94 -18.93
N PRO A 225 10.41 21.10 -20.25
CA PRO A 225 11.58 20.56 -20.94
C PRO A 225 12.91 21.04 -20.32
N ASN A 226 13.90 20.15 -20.29
CA ASN A 226 15.25 20.42 -19.78
C ASN A 226 15.37 20.68 -18.26
N VAL A 227 14.33 20.43 -17.48
CA VAL A 227 14.39 20.51 -16.00
C VAL A 227 15.22 19.37 -15.41
N LEU A 228 15.12 18.18 -15.98
CA LEU A 228 15.87 16.98 -15.53
C LEU A 228 16.65 16.39 -16.71
N SER A 229 17.96 16.21 -16.56
CA SER A 229 18.80 15.50 -17.53
C SER A 229 18.63 13.97 -17.43
N GLN A 230 19.03 13.25 -18.47
CA GLN A 230 18.97 11.78 -18.46
C GLN A 230 19.86 11.21 -17.33
N GLU A 231 21.05 11.77 -17.11
CA GLU A 231 21.94 11.37 -16.03
C GLU A 231 21.30 11.50 -14.64
N MET A 232 20.58 12.60 -14.41
CA MET A 232 19.85 12.82 -13.16
C MET A 232 18.65 11.87 -13.02
N LEU A 233 17.97 11.54 -14.11
CA LEU A 233 16.92 10.50 -14.09
C LEU A 233 17.50 9.14 -13.72
N ASP A 234 18.64 8.75 -14.29
CA ASP A 234 19.30 7.48 -14.00
C ASP A 234 19.70 7.40 -12.51
N LEU A 235 20.17 8.50 -11.93
CA LEU A 235 20.46 8.60 -10.49
C LEU A 235 19.19 8.39 -9.65
N VAL A 236 18.07 9.00 -10.01
CA VAL A 236 16.79 8.81 -9.30
C VAL A 236 16.32 7.36 -9.41
N VAL A 237 16.46 6.73 -10.59
CA VAL A 237 16.16 5.30 -10.79
C VAL A 237 17.00 4.42 -9.88
N GLU A 238 18.32 4.66 -9.81
CA GLU A 238 19.23 3.92 -8.93
C GLU A 238 18.79 4.00 -7.45
N GLN A 239 18.48 5.22 -6.97
CA GLN A 239 18.04 5.42 -5.58
C GLN A 239 16.68 4.75 -5.33
N THR A 240 15.78 4.79 -6.32
CA THR A 240 14.46 4.12 -6.25
C THR A 240 14.63 2.61 -6.14
N LEU A 241 15.52 2.01 -6.92
CA LEU A 241 15.82 0.58 -6.87
C LEU A 241 16.46 0.16 -5.54
N LYS A 242 17.33 1.00 -4.97
CA LYS A 242 17.90 0.77 -3.64
C LYS A 242 16.83 0.75 -2.55
N SER A 243 15.88 1.68 -2.61
CA SER A 243 14.75 1.71 -1.65
C SER A 243 13.76 0.60 -1.89
N GLY A 244 13.57 0.20 -3.16
CA GLY A 244 12.65 -0.85 -3.61
C GLY A 244 11.18 -0.47 -3.59
N ASP A 245 10.89 0.82 -3.58
CA ASP A 245 9.53 1.37 -3.64
C ASP A 245 9.48 2.52 -4.64
N LEU A 246 8.67 2.36 -5.69
CA LEU A 246 8.51 3.38 -6.75
C LEU A 246 8.06 4.74 -6.20
N ARG A 247 7.31 4.77 -5.09
CA ARG A 247 6.85 6.00 -4.46
C ARG A 247 8.01 6.88 -3.97
N VAL A 248 9.12 6.25 -3.58
CA VAL A 248 10.35 6.98 -3.21
C VAL A 248 10.91 7.73 -4.42
N GLY A 249 10.92 7.11 -5.60
CA GLY A 249 11.38 7.77 -6.82
C GLY A 249 10.51 8.96 -7.23
N ILE A 250 9.19 8.81 -7.12
CA ILE A 250 8.24 9.89 -7.42
C ILE A 250 8.43 11.07 -6.44
N ASP A 251 8.53 10.79 -5.13
CA ASP A 251 8.77 11.83 -4.11
C ASP A 251 10.15 12.48 -4.28
N LEU A 252 11.17 11.72 -4.71
CA LEU A 252 12.49 12.21 -5.04
C LEU A 252 12.43 13.26 -6.15
N LEU A 253 11.76 12.99 -7.25
CA LEU A 253 11.59 13.92 -8.36
C LEU A 253 10.93 15.21 -7.88
N LYS A 254 9.83 15.09 -7.12
CA LYS A 254 9.11 16.25 -6.57
C LYS A 254 10.00 17.10 -5.67
N ARG A 255 10.68 16.48 -4.70
CA ARG A 255 11.51 17.20 -3.72
C ARG A 255 12.76 17.80 -4.36
N ALA A 256 13.39 17.09 -5.31
CA ALA A 256 14.56 17.62 -6.01
C ALA A 256 14.20 18.88 -6.81
N ALA A 257 13.04 18.89 -7.48
CA ALA A 257 12.55 20.10 -8.16
C ALA A 257 12.30 21.26 -7.18
N LEU A 258 11.65 20.99 -6.04
CA LEU A 258 11.42 22.00 -5.01
C LEU A 258 12.74 22.53 -4.40
N ASN A 259 13.79 21.68 -4.29
CA ASN A 259 15.10 22.13 -3.86
C ASN A 259 15.76 23.07 -4.89
N ALA A 260 15.68 22.72 -6.18
CA ALA A 260 16.19 23.56 -7.25
C ALA A 260 15.45 24.91 -7.33
N GLU A 261 14.12 24.93 -7.22
CA GLU A 261 13.31 26.16 -7.16
C GLU A 261 13.71 27.05 -5.98
N ARG A 262 13.90 26.45 -4.79
CA ARG A 262 14.33 27.21 -3.59
C ARG A 262 15.66 27.94 -3.82
N ASP A 263 16.56 27.31 -4.57
CA ASP A 263 17.87 27.86 -4.90
C ASP A 263 17.82 28.71 -6.21
N ALA A 264 16.60 29.04 -6.73
CA ALA A 264 16.32 29.80 -7.93
C ALA A 264 17.01 29.25 -9.21
N ARG A 265 17.12 27.91 -9.30
CA ARG A 265 17.67 27.19 -10.47
C ARG A 265 16.54 26.71 -11.38
N ARG A 266 16.84 26.56 -12.68
CA ARG A 266 15.91 26.11 -13.71
C ARG A 266 16.10 24.63 -14.06
N SER A 267 17.05 23.94 -13.42
CA SER A 267 17.34 22.53 -13.61
C SER A 267 17.67 21.86 -12.28
N ILE A 268 17.36 20.58 -12.20
CA ILE A 268 17.69 19.73 -11.05
C ILE A 268 19.13 19.25 -11.19
N GLU A 269 19.89 19.38 -10.12
CA GLU A 269 21.27 18.91 -9.99
C GLU A 269 21.38 17.73 -9.01
N GLU A 270 22.53 17.03 -9.04
CA GLU A 270 22.81 15.89 -8.16
C GLU A 270 22.59 16.24 -6.68
N GLY A 271 23.04 17.42 -6.24
CA GLY A 271 22.89 17.89 -4.86
C GLY A 271 21.42 18.00 -4.41
N ASP A 272 20.48 18.29 -5.32
CA ASP A 272 19.06 18.33 -5.02
C ASP A 272 18.48 16.94 -4.79
N ILE A 273 18.91 15.99 -5.62
CA ILE A 273 18.50 14.58 -5.52
C ILE A 273 19.07 13.99 -4.23
N CYS A 274 20.32 14.25 -3.90
CA CYS A 274 20.94 13.77 -2.66
C CYS A 274 20.23 14.30 -1.41
N LYS A 275 19.93 15.61 -1.37
CA LYS A 275 19.15 16.23 -0.28
C LYS A 275 17.73 15.65 -0.18
N ALA A 276 17.09 15.44 -1.32
CA ALA A 276 15.76 14.86 -1.38
C ALA A 276 15.76 13.40 -0.88
N TYR A 277 16.76 12.62 -1.27
CA TYR A 277 16.88 11.22 -0.90
C TYR A 277 16.97 11.01 0.61
N GLU A 278 17.69 11.88 1.33
CA GLU A 278 17.77 11.82 2.79
C GLU A 278 16.40 11.88 3.48
N VAL A 279 15.41 12.47 2.84
CA VAL A 279 14.02 12.53 3.34
C VAL A 279 13.18 11.40 2.75
N SER A 280 13.21 11.21 1.43
CA SER A 280 12.33 10.30 0.69
C SER A 280 12.60 8.84 0.99
N ARG A 281 13.85 8.45 1.28
CA ARG A 281 14.21 7.06 1.63
C ARG A 281 13.44 6.52 2.85
N TYR A 282 12.96 7.41 3.73
CA TYR A 282 12.18 7.02 4.89
C TYR A 282 10.68 6.86 4.62
N LEU A 283 10.19 7.24 3.44
CA LEU A 283 8.78 7.01 3.07
C LEU A 283 8.45 5.53 3.09
N HIS A 284 9.29 4.71 2.48
CA HIS A 284 9.13 3.26 2.50
C HIS A 284 9.12 2.72 3.93
N LEU A 285 10.04 3.18 4.78
CA LEU A 285 10.08 2.79 6.19
C LEU A 285 8.74 3.10 6.88
N ALA A 286 8.24 4.33 6.76
CA ALA A 286 6.99 4.73 7.39
C ALA A 286 5.79 3.88 6.96
N PHE A 287 5.66 3.59 5.65
CA PHE A 287 4.61 2.72 5.13
C PHE A 287 4.76 1.27 5.60
N SER A 288 5.98 0.74 5.56
CA SER A 288 6.25 -0.64 6.00
C SER A 288 5.99 -0.83 7.49
N LEU A 289 6.36 0.12 8.34
CA LEU A 289 6.12 0.06 9.78
C LEU A 289 4.62 0.08 10.13
N ARG A 290 3.81 0.81 9.36
CA ARG A 290 2.35 0.81 9.52
C ARG A 290 1.74 -0.56 9.23
N ALA A 291 2.30 -1.31 8.27
CA ALA A 291 1.85 -2.65 7.91
C ALA A 291 2.24 -3.74 8.93
N LEU A 292 3.06 -3.44 9.93
CA LEU A 292 3.49 -4.39 10.95
C LEU A 292 2.48 -4.52 12.09
N LYS A 293 2.29 -5.76 12.58
CA LYS A 293 1.57 -6.07 13.84
C LYS A 293 2.33 -5.49 15.04
N ALA A 294 1.64 -5.28 16.16
CA ALA A 294 2.25 -4.75 17.37
C ALA A 294 3.45 -5.61 17.87
N GLU A 295 3.34 -6.93 17.78
CA GLU A 295 4.40 -7.85 18.17
C GLU A 295 5.61 -7.76 17.23
N GLU A 296 5.37 -7.64 15.90
CA GLU A 296 6.41 -7.47 14.89
C GLU A 296 7.17 -6.16 15.07
N ARG A 297 6.46 -5.08 15.42
CA ARG A 297 7.09 -3.79 15.75
C ARG A 297 8.03 -3.90 16.95
N LYS A 298 7.65 -4.66 17.99
CA LYS A 298 8.51 -4.91 19.15
C LYS A 298 9.77 -5.70 18.78
N VAL A 299 9.62 -6.71 17.91
CA VAL A 299 10.76 -7.49 17.41
C VAL A 299 11.69 -6.61 16.58
N LEU A 300 11.15 -5.80 15.66
CA LEU A 300 11.95 -4.88 14.85
C LEU A 300 12.64 -3.80 15.71
N ALA A 301 11.98 -3.28 16.74
CA ALA A 301 12.60 -2.37 17.69
C ALA A 301 13.79 -3.02 18.42
N GLY A 302 13.65 -4.27 18.86
CA GLY A 302 14.76 -5.01 19.46
C GLY A 302 15.92 -5.23 18.49
N ILE A 303 15.63 -5.51 17.22
CA ILE A 303 16.67 -5.60 16.18
C ILE A 303 17.37 -4.26 15.98
N ALA A 304 16.63 -3.14 15.93
CA ALA A 304 17.19 -1.81 15.79
C ALA A 304 18.04 -1.40 17.01
N GLU A 305 17.58 -1.68 18.23
CA GLU A 305 18.36 -1.44 19.44
C GLU A 305 19.68 -2.21 19.46
N MET A 306 19.66 -3.47 19.02
CA MET A 306 20.88 -4.28 18.93
C MET A 306 21.83 -3.76 17.84
N SER A 307 21.29 -3.39 16.68
CA SER A 307 22.07 -2.86 15.56
C SER A 307 22.74 -1.52 15.88
N GLY A 308 22.19 -0.70 16.79
CA GLY A 308 22.80 0.54 17.25
C GLY A 308 23.99 0.36 18.22
N ARG A 309 24.30 -0.87 18.63
CA ARG A 309 25.46 -1.18 19.50
C ARG A 309 26.65 -1.53 18.62
N GLU A 310 27.70 -0.74 18.67
CA GLU A 310 28.88 -0.84 17.78
C GLU A 310 29.62 -2.20 17.81
N GLU A 311 29.42 -3.04 18.82
CA GLU A 311 30.13 -4.32 19.00
C GLU A 311 29.27 -5.58 18.77
N ALA A 312 28.02 -5.44 18.30
CA ALA A 312 27.12 -6.58 18.23
C ALA A 312 27.21 -7.33 16.89
N ASP A 313 27.69 -8.57 16.93
CA ASP A 313 27.54 -9.51 15.81
C ASP A 313 26.05 -9.77 15.56
N MET A 314 25.52 -9.28 14.44
CA MET A 314 24.10 -9.42 14.08
C MET A 314 23.79 -10.81 13.50
N ARG A 315 24.31 -11.89 14.12
CA ARG A 315 23.97 -13.26 13.77
C ARG A 315 22.55 -13.57 14.22
N THR A 316 21.78 -14.28 13.41
CA THR A 316 20.38 -14.61 13.68
C THR A 316 20.16 -15.19 15.10
N GLY A 317 21.08 -16.06 15.59
CA GLY A 317 20.97 -16.66 16.92
C GLY A 317 21.15 -15.66 18.05
N ASP A 318 22.07 -14.70 17.91
CA ASP A 318 22.35 -13.68 18.90
C ASP A 318 21.24 -12.63 18.93
N VAL A 319 20.79 -12.21 17.78
CA VAL A 319 19.63 -11.32 17.64
C VAL A 319 18.37 -11.97 18.23
N TYR A 320 18.16 -13.28 17.99
CA TYR A 320 17.02 -13.99 18.58
C TYR A 320 17.08 -13.98 20.12
N ARG A 321 18.23 -14.29 20.72
CA ARG A 321 18.38 -14.26 22.19
C ARG A 321 18.04 -12.88 22.76
N PHE A 322 18.60 -11.84 22.16
CA PHE A 322 18.35 -10.46 22.58
C PHE A 322 16.88 -10.04 22.48
N VAL A 323 16.21 -10.39 21.37
CA VAL A 323 14.81 -10.08 21.13
C VAL A 323 13.90 -10.92 22.02
N LYS A 324 14.20 -12.22 22.20
CA LYS A 324 13.42 -13.13 23.05
C LYS A 324 13.28 -12.64 24.49
N GLU A 325 14.37 -12.16 25.08
CA GLU A 325 14.36 -11.61 26.45
C GLU A 325 13.36 -10.47 26.63
N ARG A 326 13.07 -9.70 25.56
CA ARG A 326 12.20 -8.51 25.58
C ARG A 326 10.78 -8.79 25.15
N THR A 327 10.60 -9.75 24.28
CA THR A 327 9.31 -9.99 23.60
C THR A 327 8.68 -11.33 23.94
N GLY A 328 9.47 -12.29 24.44
CA GLY A 328 9.02 -13.65 24.69
C GLY A 328 8.72 -14.47 23.40
N VAL A 329 9.07 -13.96 22.20
CA VAL A 329 8.76 -14.60 20.93
C VAL A 329 9.47 -15.95 20.79
N SER A 330 8.78 -16.96 20.22
CA SER A 330 9.38 -18.26 19.89
C SER A 330 10.33 -18.16 18.70
N TYR A 331 11.29 -19.11 18.57
CA TYR A 331 12.26 -19.09 17.47
C TYR A 331 11.59 -19.20 16.09
N THR A 332 10.61 -20.06 15.95
CA THR A 332 9.85 -20.23 14.68
C THR A 332 9.20 -18.91 14.28
N LYS A 333 8.49 -18.28 15.20
CA LYS A 333 7.80 -17.01 14.95
C LYS A 333 8.77 -15.85 14.67
N PHE A 334 9.89 -15.80 15.39
CA PHE A 334 10.97 -14.85 15.09
C PHE A 334 11.52 -15.05 13.68
N TYR A 335 11.74 -16.31 13.29
CA TYR A 335 12.26 -16.64 11.96
C TYR A 335 11.29 -16.20 10.84
N GLU A 336 10.00 -16.43 10.99
CA GLU A 336 8.96 -15.95 10.07
C GLU A 336 8.95 -14.41 9.97
N MET A 337 9.09 -13.73 11.12
CA MET A 337 9.13 -12.26 11.15
C MET A 337 10.35 -11.69 10.44
N ILE A 338 11.55 -12.25 10.63
CA ILE A 338 12.74 -11.75 9.91
C ILE A 338 12.67 -12.00 8.40
N GLN A 339 12.05 -13.12 7.95
CA GLN A 339 11.78 -13.34 6.52
C GLN A 339 10.80 -12.29 5.97
N LYS A 340 9.76 -11.98 6.73
CA LYS A 340 8.82 -10.92 6.39
C LYS A 340 9.51 -9.56 6.29
N PHE A 341 10.36 -9.21 7.27
CA PHE A 341 11.09 -7.94 7.27
C PHE A 341 12.06 -7.83 6.10
N ASP A 342 12.71 -8.93 5.70
CA ASP A 342 13.55 -8.99 4.51
C ASP A 342 12.72 -8.78 3.23
N THR A 343 11.58 -9.46 3.11
CA THR A 343 10.63 -9.28 2.00
C THR A 343 10.11 -7.85 1.92
N MET A 344 9.84 -7.23 3.08
CA MET A 344 9.40 -5.83 3.19
C MET A 344 10.57 -4.83 3.06
N ARG A 345 11.78 -5.30 2.79
CA ARG A 345 13.00 -4.49 2.66
C ARG A 345 13.29 -3.59 3.88
N LEU A 346 12.94 -4.04 5.07
CA LEU A 346 13.30 -3.40 6.33
C LEU A 346 14.70 -3.81 6.80
N LEU A 347 15.10 -5.04 6.45
CA LEU A 347 16.42 -5.57 6.72
C LEU A 347 16.94 -6.40 5.53
N ASN A 348 18.20 -6.80 5.57
CA ASN A 348 18.80 -7.74 4.65
C ASN A 348 19.25 -8.98 5.43
N LEU A 349 19.05 -10.17 4.85
CA LEU A 349 19.53 -11.44 5.34
C LEU A 349 20.71 -11.91 4.48
N HIS A 350 21.91 -11.87 5.03
CA HIS A 350 23.12 -12.35 4.33
C HIS A 350 23.49 -13.74 4.82
N TYR A 351 23.71 -14.68 3.90
CA TYR A 351 24.21 -16.00 4.24
C TYR A 351 25.70 -15.93 4.56
N TYR A 352 26.06 -16.35 5.75
CA TYR A 352 27.44 -16.47 6.18
C TYR A 352 27.79 -17.92 6.45
N ARG A 353 28.87 -18.41 5.87
CA ARG A 353 29.36 -19.77 6.03
C ARG A 353 30.52 -19.77 7.02
N GLN A 354 30.33 -20.34 8.19
CA GLN A 354 31.39 -20.52 9.18
C GLN A 354 31.47 -22.02 9.52
N GLY A 355 32.51 -22.69 9.02
CA GLY A 355 32.71 -24.12 9.25
C GLY A 355 31.62 -25.00 8.62
N ARG A 356 31.10 -25.98 9.39
CA ARG A 356 30.02 -26.90 8.95
C ARG A 356 28.61 -26.34 9.10
N GLY A 357 28.43 -25.14 9.68
CA GLY A 357 27.12 -24.52 9.91
C GLY A 357 26.80 -23.41 8.90
N ARG A 358 25.50 -23.23 8.56
CA ARG A 358 24.99 -22.06 7.85
C ARG A 358 24.37 -21.12 8.87
N THR A 359 24.94 -19.93 9.03
CA THR A 359 24.33 -18.86 9.84
C THR A 359 23.96 -17.71 8.93
N ARG A 360 22.98 -16.90 9.35
CA ARG A 360 22.60 -15.68 8.63
C ARG A 360 22.98 -14.48 9.47
N LEU A 361 23.51 -13.46 8.80
CA LEU A 361 23.70 -12.14 9.37
C LEU A 361 22.49 -11.29 9.01
N ILE A 362 21.99 -10.53 9.97
CA ILE A 362 20.90 -9.57 9.84
C ILE A 362 21.53 -8.19 9.77
N SER A 363 21.17 -7.37 8.80
CA SER A 363 21.53 -5.96 8.75
C SER A 363 20.29 -5.11 8.49
N LEU A 364 20.11 -4.03 9.25
CA LEU A 364 19.06 -3.05 8.96
C LEU A 364 19.38 -2.29 7.67
N ARG A 365 18.36 -1.97 6.89
CA ARG A 365 18.49 -1.11 5.70
C ARG A 365 18.44 0.37 6.03
N TYR A 366 18.01 0.69 7.22
CA TYR A 366 17.78 2.04 7.71
C TYR A 366 18.61 2.27 8.95
N ASP A 367 18.90 3.53 9.20
CA ASP A 367 19.55 3.93 10.45
C ASP A 367 18.72 3.47 11.67
N PRO A 368 19.35 2.80 12.67
CA PRO A 368 18.66 2.25 13.82
C PRO A 368 17.84 3.29 14.60
N GLU A 369 18.41 4.49 14.80
CA GLU A 369 17.74 5.57 15.53
C GLU A 369 16.48 6.03 14.81
N ARG A 370 16.54 6.13 13.48
CA ARG A 370 15.38 6.48 12.64
C ARG A 370 14.31 5.42 12.67
N VAL A 371 14.69 4.13 12.67
CA VAL A 371 13.71 3.04 12.81
C VAL A 371 12.97 3.17 14.15
N LEU A 372 13.69 3.41 15.25
CA LEU A 372 13.10 3.58 16.57
C LEU A 372 12.20 4.83 16.66
N GLU A 373 12.64 5.96 16.09
CA GLU A 373 11.83 7.20 16.03
C GLU A 373 10.50 6.97 15.31
N HIS A 374 10.54 6.31 14.14
CA HIS A 374 9.33 6.04 13.37
C HIS A 374 8.41 5.02 14.05
N LEU A 375 8.95 4.01 14.71
CA LEU A 375 8.17 3.07 15.52
C LEU A 375 7.45 3.77 16.69
N GLY A 376 8.10 4.74 17.35
CA GLY A 376 7.48 5.57 18.38
C GLY A 376 6.30 6.39 17.85
N LYS A 377 6.44 7.02 16.68
CA LYS A 377 5.36 7.78 16.02
C LYS A 377 4.15 6.92 15.64
N VAL A 378 4.37 5.67 15.22
CA VAL A 378 3.28 4.74 14.84
C VAL A 378 2.54 4.17 16.06
N GLN A 379 3.15 4.21 17.26
CA GLN A 379 2.48 3.81 18.52
C GLN A 379 1.57 4.92 19.07
N SER A 380 1.74 6.17 18.62
CA SER A 380 1.01 7.35 19.11
C SER A 380 -0.28 7.64 18.29
N ILE A 381 -0.55 6.86 17.27
CA ILE A 381 -1.75 6.90 16.42
C ILE A 381 -2.60 5.64 16.65
#